data_f122fbe723835c7fadf3ffb927cb42a2
#
_entry.id   f122fbe723835c7fadf3ffb927cb42a2
#
_cell.length_a   1.000
_cell.length_b   1.000
_cell.length_c   1.000
_cell.angle_alpha   90.00
_cell.angle_beta   90.00
_cell.angle_gamma   90.00
#
_symmetry.space_group_name_H-M   'P 1'
#
loop_
_entity.id
_entity.type
_entity.pdbx_description
1 polymer ?
#
loop_
_entity_poly.entity_id
_entity_poly.type
_entity_poly.pdbx_seq_one_letter_code
_entity_poly.pdbx_strand_id
1 'polypeptide(L)'
;LYSFSLLNGGPHARLPGDVQTLFAPEMHEELVATAHPYGELVATPRFNAAGVLNRHARLVVLPESDRLGELTSIVRGRPGILTTYPDRLGGAMDFGDAVASSRSTFEFLSLLEQDHRHRVDAVEYLKVRIMDLFVGDWDRREDRWRWVVRHEETADQWQPVSLCRPQIFARYDGLLPWIGSFVFPQLGKFDEEFAGAATSAWSARHLDRRLLSPLGRSTWDSVTAVTLSRLTDSVIVGAVTQLPASVLASAGVELTRILKARRDRLSAAVDEYYHWLARTVDIRGSDRQEY
;
A
#
# COMPACT_ATOMS: atom_id res chain seq x y z
N LEU A 1 -5.21 16.90 -8.02
CA LEU A 1 -6.37 16.38 -7.28
C LEU A 1 -5.91 15.86 -5.93
N TYR A 2 -6.76 15.99 -4.91
CA TYR A 2 -6.49 15.51 -3.56
C TYR A 2 -7.60 14.57 -3.10
N SER A 3 -7.23 13.61 -2.24
CA SER A 3 -8.16 12.77 -1.50
C SER A 3 -8.08 13.16 -0.02
N PHE A 4 -9.21 13.30 0.64
CA PHE A 4 -9.30 13.58 2.07
C PHE A 4 -10.01 12.43 2.77
N SER A 5 -9.38 11.87 3.78
CA SER A 5 -9.92 10.77 4.58
C SER A 5 -10.02 11.20 6.04
N LEU A 6 -11.20 11.10 6.63
CA LEU A 6 -11.41 11.37 8.05
C LEU A 6 -10.66 10.36 8.90
N LEU A 7 -10.12 10.79 10.06
CA LEU A 7 -9.41 9.90 10.99
C LEU A 7 -10.32 8.83 11.63
N ASN A 8 -11.60 9.16 11.81
CA ASN A 8 -12.57 8.29 12.49
C ASN A 8 -13.53 7.63 11.51
N GLY A 9 -13.01 6.79 10.62
CA GLY A 9 -13.83 6.01 9.71
C GLY A 9 -14.34 6.81 8.51
N GLY A 10 -13.53 6.92 7.47
CA GLY A 10 -13.98 7.38 6.16
C GLY A 10 -14.53 6.22 5.33
N PRO A 11 -15.25 6.51 4.22
CA PRO A 11 -15.84 5.49 3.34
C PRO A 11 -14.81 4.53 2.69
N HIS A 12 -13.51 4.82 2.81
CA HIS A 12 -12.43 3.99 2.29
C HIS A 12 -11.97 2.87 3.25
N ALA A 13 -12.41 2.91 4.50
CA ALA A 13 -12.11 1.90 5.51
C ALA A 13 -13.08 0.70 5.41
N ARG A 14 -13.37 0.20 4.20
CA ARG A 14 -14.19 -0.99 4.03
C ARG A 14 -13.31 -2.23 4.01
N LEU A 15 -13.72 -3.23 4.77
CA LEU A 15 -13.16 -4.56 4.66
C LEU A 15 -13.35 -5.11 3.23
N PRO A 16 -12.48 -6.00 2.75
CA PRO A 16 -12.72 -6.75 1.51
C PRO A 16 -14.08 -7.45 1.53
N GLY A 17 -14.74 -7.56 0.37
CA GLY A 17 -16.08 -8.10 0.28
C GLY A 17 -16.22 -9.55 0.79
N ASP A 18 -15.18 -10.35 0.59
CA ASP A 18 -15.06 -11.72 1.11
C ASP A 18 -14.99 -11.75 2.65
N VAL A 19 -14.34 -10.77 3.26
CA VAL A 19 -14.30 -10.60 4.73
C VAL A 19 -15.63 -10.03 5.24
N GLN A 20 -16.26 -9.09 4.50
CA GLN A 20 -17.54 -8.49 4.89
C GLN A 20 -18.67 -9.52 5.00
N THR A 21 -18.70 -10.51 4.10
CA THR A 21 -19.76 -11.54 4.09
C THR A 21 -19.72 -12.48 5.28
N LEU A 22 -18.65 -12.49 6.05
CA LEU A 22 -18.40 -13.43 7.13
C LEU A 22 -18.69 -12.86 8.52
N PHE A 23 -18.80 -11.55 8.61
CA PHE A 23 -19.06 -10.86 9.87
C PHE A 23 -20.36 -10.08 9.81
N ALA A 24 -21.05 -9.99 10.94
CA ALA A 24 -22.23 -9.15 11.07
C ALA A 24 -21.85 -7.67 10.82
N PRO A 25 -22.77 -6.85 10.27
CA PRO A 25 -22.48 -5.45 9.94
C PRO A 25 -21.91 -4.63 11.10
N GLU A 26 -22.33 -4.90 12.33
CA GLU A 26 -21.89 -4.25 13.56
C GLU A 26 -20.39 -4.51 13.84
N MET A 27 -19.89 -5.68 13.43
CA MET A 27 -18.48 -6.06 13.58
C MET A 27 -17.59 -5.37 12.52
N HIS A 28 -18.16 -4.94 11.41
CA HIS A 28 -17.39 -4.24 10.37
C HIS A 28 -16.83 -2.90 10.89
N GLU A 29 -17.59 -2.19 11.71
CA GLU A 29 -17.14 -0.92 12.28
C GLU A 29 -15.97 -1.13 13.25
N GLU A 30 -16.03 -2.18 14.08
CA GLU A 30 -14.93 -2.53 14.99
C GLU A 30 -13.66 -2.92 14.21
N LEU A 31 -13.79 -3.77 13.19
CA LEU A 31 -12.66 -4.20 12.37
C LEU A 31 -12.04 -3.05 11.56
N VAL A 32 -12.86 -2.11 11.10
CA VAL A 32 -12.40 -0.90 10.43
C VAL A 32 -11.68 0.05 11.39
N ALA A 33 -12.16 0.15 12.63
CA ALA A 33 -11.54 0.99 13.67
C ALA A 33 -10.16 0.48 14.13
N THR A 34 -9.79 -0.76 13.78
CA THR A 34 -8.46 -1.32 14.15
C THR A 34 -7.32 -0.82 13.27
N ALA A 35 -7.61 -0.24 12.10
CA ALA A 35 -6.60 0.39 11.26
C ALA A 35 -6.00 1.60 11.97
N HIS A 36 -4.68 1.79 11.86
CA HIS A 36 -4.01 2.92 12.50
C HIS A 36 -4.39 4.24 11.81
N PRO A 37 -5.10 5.17 12.46
CA PRO A 37 -5.69 6.35 11.80
C PRO A 37 -4.64 7.28 11.18
N TYR A 38 -3.40 7.25 11.67
CA TYR A 38 -2.26 8.01 11.18
C TYR A 38 -1.26 7.16 10.37
N GLY A 39 -1.65 5.96 9.97
CA GLY A 39 -0.75 4.99 9.31
C GLY A 39 -0.07 5.57 8.08
N GLU A 40 -0.79 6.28 7.23
CA GLU A 40 -0.23 6.92 6.02
C GLU A 40 0.81 8.00 6.35
N LEU A 41 0.67 8.78 7.44
CA LEU A 41 1.67 9.77 7.84
C LEU A 41 3.00 9.13 8.18
N VAL A 42 2.94 8.00 8.87
CA VAL A 42 4.12 7.24 9.30
C VAL A 42 4.72 6.43 8.14
N ALA A 43 3.89 5.90 7.24
CA ALA A 43 4.36 5.09 6.12
C ALA A 43 5.01 5.94 5.01
N THR A 44 4.43 7.07 4.65
CA THR A 44 4.87 7.93 3.53
C THR A 44 6.38 8.22 3.53
N PRO A 45 7.00 8.69 4.63
CA PRO A 45 8.45 8.97 4.63
C PRO A 45 9.30 7.73 4.37
N ARG A 46 8.86 6.54 4.80
CA ARG A 46 9.59 5.28 4.58
C ARG A 46 9.49 4.81 3.14
N PHE A 47 8.32 4.93 2.52
CA PHE A 47 8.17 4.63 1.10
C PHE A 47 9.02 5.57 0.26
N ASN A 48 9.06 6.86 0.58
CA ASN A 48 9.92 7.83 -0.09
C ASN A 48 11.41 7.49 0.11
N ALA A 49 11.83 7.14 1.32
CA ALA A 49 13.21 6.73 1.61
C ALA A 49 13.59 5.45 0.84
N ALA A 50 12.67 4.49 0.72
CA ALA A 50 12.86 3.29 -0.09
C ALA A 50 12.92 3.59 -1.60
N GLY A 51 12.64 4.83 -2.03
CA GLY A 51 12.61 5.24 -3.43
C GLY A 51 11.38 4.72 -4.17
N VAL A 52 10.29 4.51 -3.45
CA VAL A 52 8.99 4.12 -4.02
C VAL A 52 8.20 5.36 -4.39
N LEU A 53 7.67 5.39 -5.60
CA LEU A 53 6.73 6.43 -6.03
C LEU A 53 5.48 6.38 -5.15
N ASN A 54 5.25 7.44 -4.38
CA ASN A 54 4.24 7.43 -3.35
C ASN A 54 3.51 8.77 -3.26
N ARG A 55 2.30 8.75 -2.71
CA ARG A 55 1.48 9.94 -2.47
C ARG A 55 1.98 10.68 -1.22
N HIS A 56 1.92 12.00 -1.24
CA HIS A 56 2.19 12.80 -0.05
C HIS A 56 0.97 12.82 0.86
N ALA A 57 1.19 12.50 2.14
CA ALA A 57 0.15 12.51 3.17
C ALA A 57 0.40 13.64 4.17
N ARG A 58 -0.64 14.40 4.49
CA ARG A 58 -0.60 15.47 5.51
C ARG A 58 -1.82 15.40 6.41
N LEU A 59 -1.61 15.61 7.69
CA LEU A 59 -2.71 15.82 8.65
C LEU A 59 -3.22 17.25 8.50
N VAL A 60 -4.50 17.39 8.25
CA VAL A 60 -5.16 18.69 8.08
C VAL A 60 -6.53 18.70 8.74
N VAL A 61 -6.99 19.91 9.08
CA VAL A 61 -8.37 20.18 9.44
C VAL A 61 -8.93 21.06 8.33
N LEU A 62 -9.98 20.58 7.64
CA LEU A 62 -10.58 21.36 6.57
C LEU A 62 -11.46 22.48 7.14
N PRO A 63 -11.27 23.72 6.66
CA PRO A 63 -12.11 24.84 7.03
C PRO A 63 -13.51 24.70 6.40
N GLU A 64 -14.43 25.51 6.88
CA GLU A 64 -15.69 25.73 6.19
C GLU A 64 -15.44 26.37 4.83
N SER A 65 -16.02 25.81 3.77
CA SER A 65 -15.86 26.34 2.42
C SER A 65 -17.03 25.94 1.52
N ASP A 66 -17.63 26.91 0.86
CA ASP A 66 -18.71 26.70 -0.12
C ASP A 66 -18.26 25.79 -1.28
N ARG A 67 -16.94 25.72 -1.55
CA ARG A 67 -16.37 24.83 -2.58
C ARG A 67 -16.54 23.35 -2.27
N LEU A 68 -16.79 22.99 -1.03
CA LEU A 68 -17.01 21.60 -0.60
C LEU A 68 -18.49 21.18 -0.73
N GLY A 69 -19.41 22.14 -0.95
CA GLY A 69 -20.84 21.85 -1.10
C GLY A 69 -21.39 21.08 0.10
N GLU A 70 -22.14 20.03 -0.16
CA GLU A 70 -22.73 19.15 0.87
C GLU A 70 -21.70 18.45 1.75
N LEU A 71 -20.48 18.24 1.26
CA LEU A 71 -19.39 17.63 2.03
C LEU A 71 -18.94 18.52 3.20
N THR A 72 -19.20 19.82 3.15
CA THR A 72 -18.86 20.76 4.23
C THR A 72 -19.41 20.30 5.57
N SER A 73 -20.65 19.86 5.64
CA SER A 73 -21.31 19.38 6.86
C SER A 73 -20.62 18.14 7.46
N ILE A 74 -19.98 17.32 6.61
CA ILE A 74 -19.32 16.07 6.98
C ILE A 74 -17.90 16.32 7.48
N VAL A 75 -17.15 17.23 6.84
CA VAL A 75 -15.69 17.35 7.03
C VAL A 75 -15.27 18.60 7.82
N ARG A 76 -16.16 19.59 7.99
CA ARG A 76 -15.87 20.85 8.67
C ARG A 76 -15.32 20.63 10.08
N GLY A 77 -14.17 21.23 10.35
CA GLY A 77 -13.52 21.20 11.65
C GLY A 77 -13.04 19.81 12.09
N ARG A 78 -13.20 18.79 11.26
CA ARG A 78 -12.76 17.43 11.58
C ARG A 78 -11.35 17.19 11.03
N PRO A 79 -10.45 16.59 11.83
CA PRO A 79 -9.12 16.22 11.35
C PRO A 79 -9.20 15.04 10.39
N GLY A 80 -8.33 15.06 9.39
CA GLY A 80 -8.21 13.98 8.41
C GLY A 80 -6.87 14.01 7.71
N ILE A 81 -6.61 12.97 6.95
CA ILE A 81 -5.42 12.84 6.12
C ILE A 81 -5.73 13.30 4.71
N LEU A 82 -5.02 14.34 4.26
CA LEU A 82 -5.04 14.82 2.89
C LEU A 82 -3.90 14.16 2.13
N THR A 83 -4.23 13.47 1.04
CA THR A 83 -3.24 12.83 0.17
C THR A 83 -3.35 13.35 -1.26
N THR A 84 -2.22 13.43 -1.96
CA THR A 84 -2.21 13.72 -3.40
C THR A 84 -2.82 12.54 -4.17
N TYR A 85 -3.49 12.83 -5.27
CA TYR A 85 -4.09 11.81 -6.14
C TYR A 85 -3.42 11.84 -7.51
N PRO A 86 -2.92 10.72 -8.02
CA PRO A 86 -2.27 10.65 -9.32
C PRO A 86 -3.34 10.71 -10.43
N ASP A 87 -3.70 11.90 -10.85
CA ASP A 87 -4.64 12.15 -11.94
C ASP A 87 -4.11 13.27 -12.85
N ARG A 88 -4.60 13.31 -14.09
CA ARG A 88 -4.25 14.30 -15.12
C ARG A 88 -4.45 15.75 -14.68
N LEU A 89 -5.30 15.98 -13.68
CA LEU A 89 -5.65 17.33 -13.18
C LEU A 89 -4.78 17.78 -11.98
N GLY A 90 -4.06 16.90 -11.34
CA GLY A 90 -3.19 17.23 -10.22
C GLY A 90 -1.80 17.57 -10.74
N GLY A 91 -1.50 18.84 -10.87
CA GLY A 91 -0.26 19.33 -11.46
C GLY A 91 0.99 18.55 -11.03
N ALA A 92 1.94 18.53 -11.92
CA ALA A 92 3.20 17.78 -11.97
C ALA A 92 4.13 17.84 -10.72
N MET A 93 3.72 18.45 -9.61
CA MET A 93 4.64 18.74 -8.52
C MET A 93 5.07 17.51 -7.69
N ASP A 94 4.23 16.47 -7.61
CA ASP A 94 4.52 15.32 -6.74
C ASP A 94 4.97 14.06 -7.50
N PHE A 95 4.62 13.95 -8.79
CA PHE A 95 4.88 12.74 -9.60
C PHE A 95 5.74 13.02 -10.84
N GLY A 96 6.18 14.27 -11.05
CA GLY A 96 6.94 14.69 -12.23
C GLY A 96 6.11 14.66 -13.52
N ASP A 97 6.78 14.88 -14.65
CA ASP A 97 6.14 14.89 -15.99
C ASP A 97 5.55 13.52 -16.41
N ALA A 98 5.88 12.47 -15.67
CA ALA A 98 5.38 11.10 -15.91
C ALA A 98 3.87 10.94 -15.72
N VAL A 99 3.18 11.92 -15.10
CA VAL A 99 1.75 11.83 -14.77
C VAL A 99 0.82 12.32 -15.90
N ALA A 100 1.31 12.54 -17.10
CA ALA A 100 0.47 12.87 -18.26
C ALA A 100 -0.63 11.81 -18.51
N SER A 101 -0.49 10.59 -18.01
CA SER A 101 -1.53 9.58 -18.07
C SER A 101 -1.44 8.60 -16.89
N SER A 102 -2.49 8.58 -16.06
CA SER A 102 -2.68 7.52 -15.08
C SER A 102 -3.82 6.58 -15.50
N ARG A 103 -3.71 5.30 -15.17
CA ARG A 103 -4.70 4.27 -15.49
C ARG A 103 -5.10 3.49 -14.25
N SER A 104 -6.33 2.97 -14.23
CA SER A 104 -6.74 1.93 -13.30
C SER A 104 -5.99 0.63 -13.59
N THR A 105 -6.01 -0.32 -12.66
CA THR A 105 -5.39 -1.64 -12.90
C THR A 105 -6.04 -2.35 -14.08
N PHE A 106 -7.35 -2.29 -14.22
CA PHE A 106 -8.06 -2.91 -15.33
C PHE A 106 -7.60 -2.33 -16.68
N GLU A 107 -7.57 -1.01 -16.81
CA GLU A 107 -7.10 -0.35 -18.05
C GLU A 107 -5.63 -0.67 -18.34
N PHE A 108 -4.78 -0.64 -17.32
CA PHE A 108 -3.36 -0.99 -17.45
C PHE A 108 -3.16 -2.43 -17.92
N LEU A 109 -3.85 -3.40 -17.31
CA LEU A 109 -3.75 -4.80 -17.70
C LEU A 109 -4.24 -5.03 -19.13
N SER A 110 -5.28 -4.31 -19.56
CA SER A 110 -5.74 -4.35 -20.97
C SER A 110 -4.70 -3.80 -21.93
N LEU A 111 -3.96 -2.75 -21.57
CA LEU A 111 -2.87 -2.22 -22.40
C LEU A 111 -1.73 -3.23 -22.53
N LEU A 112 -1.35 -3.94 -21.46
CA LEU A 112 -0.34 -4.99 -21.52
C LEU A 112 -0.73 -6.15 -22.47
N GLU A 113 -2.03 -6.46 -22.56
CA GLU A 113 -2.54 -7.50 -23.47
C GLU A 113 -2.59 -7.04 -24.91
N GLN A 114 -2.85 -5.75 -25.17
CA GLN A 114 -3.00 -5.20 -26.51
C GLN A 114 -1.67 -4.94 -27.22
N ASP A 115 -0.64 -4.50 -26.49
CA ASP A 115 0.62 -4.10 -27.13
C ASP A 115 1.83 -4.35 -26.21
N HIS A 116 2.78 -5.16 -26.68
CA HIS A 116 4.04 -5.49 -25.99
C HIS A 116 4.94 -4.27 -25.71
N ARG A 117 4.67 -3.12 -26.30
CA ARG A 117 5.35 -1.86 -25.96
C ARG A 117 4.96 -1.34 -24.56
N HIS A 118 3.78 -1.70 -24.07
CA HIS A 118 3.41 -1.44 -22.69
C HIS A 118 4.03 -2.51 -21.80
N ARG A 119 4.84 -2.10 -20.83
CA ARG A 119 5.53 -2.99 -19.90
C ARG A 119 5.35 -2.51 -18.47
N VAL A 120 5.26 -3.44 -17.55
CA VAL A 120 5.33 -3.10 -16.13
C VAL A 120 6.78 -2.87 -15.72
N ASP A 121 7.02 -1.85 -14.91
CA ASP A 121 8.23 -1.76 -14.11
C ASP A 121 8.09 -2.72 -12.91
N ALA A 122 8.42 -3.99 -13.16
CA ALA A 122 8.25 -5.06 -12.19
C ALA A 122 9.15 -4.86 -10.95
N VAL A 123 10.30 -4.19 -11.12
CA VAL A 123 11.22 -3.86 -10.02
C VAL A 123 10.59 -2.82 -9.09
N GLU A 124 9.99 -1.76 -9.65
CA GLU A 124 9.27 -0.77 -8.86
C GLU A 124 8.04 -1.39 -8.17
N TYR A 125 7.32 -2.28 -8.87
CA TYR A 125 6.21 -3.00 -8.25
C TYR A 125 6.68 -3.88 -7.09
N LEU A 126 7.77 -4.62 -7.25
CA LEU A 126 8.36 -5.43 -6.19
C LEU A 126 8.76 -4.61 -4.96
N LYS A 127 9.39 -3.43 -5.16
CA LYS A 127 9.72 -2.52 -4.04
C LYS A 127 8.48 -2.14 -3.23
N VAL A 128 7.40 -1.76 -3.91
CA VAL A 128 6.14 -1.43 -3.23
C VAL A 128 5.63 -2.62 -2.43
N ARG A 129 5.65 -3.84 -3.01
CA ARG A 129 5.17 -5.05 -2.33
C ARG A 129 6.02 -5.42 -1.11
N ILE A 130 7.34 -5.25 -1.18
CA ILE A 130 8.24 -5.41 -0.02
C ILE A 130 7.88 -4.40 1.08
N MET A 131 7.60 -3.16 0.71
CA MET A 131 7.20 -2.14 1.66
C MET A 131 5.81 -2.39 2.24
N ASP A 132 4.86 -2.91 1.46
CA ASP A 132 3.53 -3.31 1.96
C ASP A 132 3.66 -4.46 3.00
N LEU A 133 4.53 -5.44 2.75
CA LEU A 133 4.87 -6.46 3.74
C LEU A 133 5.44 -5.81 5.02
N PHE A 134 6.39 -4.90 4.87
CA PHE A 134 7.05 -4.23 6.00
C PHE A 134 6.05 -3.50 6.92
N VAL A 135 5.08 -2.80 6.36
CA VAL A 135 4.07 -2.05 7.11
C VAL A 135 2.81 -2.85 7.46
N GLY A 136 2.72 -4.11 7.00
CA GLY A 136 1.60 -5.00 7.28
C GLY A 136 0.32 -4.68 6.49
N ASP A 137 0.44 -4.02 5.34
CA ASP A 137 -0.72 -3.73 4.48
C ASP A 137 -1.06 -4.92 3.59
N TRP A 138 -1.96 -5.77 4.05
CA TRP A 138 -2.39 -6.98 3.35
C TRP A 138 -3.54 -6.74 2.34
N ASP A 139 -4.31 -5.62 2.44
CA ASP A 139 -5.43 -5.31 1.54
C ASP A 139 -4.96 -4.59 0.27
N ARG A 140 -4.25 -5.33 -0.60
CA ARG A 140 -3.65 -4.82 -1.83
C ARG A 140 -4.35 -5.31 -3.09
N ARG A 141 -5.68 -5.22 -3.10
CA ARG A 141 -6.52 -5.55 -4.25
C ARG A 141 -6.27 -4.64 -5.45
N GLU A 142 -6.75 -5.03 -6.61
CA GLU A 142 -6.56 -4.32 -7.88
C GLU A 142 -7.05 -2.86 -7.87
N ASP A 143 -8.12 -2.57 -7.14
CA ASP A 143 -8.69 -1.22 -6.99
C ASP A 143 -7.84 -0.27 -6.11
N ARG A 144 -6.79 -0.80 -5.45
CA ARG A 144 -5.88 -0.04 -4.59
C ARG A 144 -4.71 0.61 -5.35
N TRP A 145 -4.69 0.51 -6.67
CA TRP A 145 -3.58 0.97 -7.48
C TRP A 145 -4.00 1.96 -8.55
N ARG A 146 -3.07 2.85 -8.89
CA ARG A 146 -3.01 3.57 -10.15
C ARG A 146 -1.66 3.26 -10.81
N TRP A 147 -1.67 3.31 -12.11
CA TRP A 147 -0.50 3.04 -12.91
C TRP A 147 -0.17 4.28 -13.72
N VAL A 148 1.06 4.78 -13.54
CA VAL A 148 1.57 5.97 -14.25
C VAL A 148 2.62 5.53 -15.25
N VAL A 149 2.62 6.16 -16.43
CA VAL A 149 3.54 5.80 -17.50
C VAL A 149 4.77 6.69 -17.47
N ARG A 150 5.94 6.05 -17.65
CA ARG A 150 7.16 6.70 -18.09
C ARG A 150 7.38 6.31 -19.54
N HIS A 151 7.36 7.30 -20.44
CA HIS A 151 7.64 7.08 -21.86
C HIS A 151 9.15 6.91 -22.06
N GLU A 152 9.53 5.80 -22.68
CA GLU A 152 10.88 5.52 -23.15
C GLU A 152 10.87 5.36 -24.67
N GLU A 153 12.03 5.43 -25.33
CA GLU A 153 12.11 5.38 -26.80
C GLU A 153 11.48 4.10 -27.38
N THR A 154 11.64 2.97 -26.72
CA THR A 154 11.23 1.66 -27.23
C THR A 154 10.00 1.06 -26.52
N ALA A 155 9.64 1.57 -25.36
CA ALA A 155 8.55 1.03 -24.53
C ALA A 155 7.96 2.08 -23.59
N ASP A 156 6.74 1.85 -23.18
CA ASP A 156 6.04 2.57 -22.14
C ASP A 156 6.16 1.78 -20.83
N GLN A 157 6.97 2.26 -19.90
CA GLN A 157 7.16 1.64 -18.60
C GLN A 157 6.10 2.13 -17.60
N TRP A 158 5.28 1.22 -17.11
CA TRP A 158 4.21 1.52 -16.17
C TRP A 158 4.65 1.27 -14.73
N GLN A 159 4.56 2.30 -13.91
CA GLN A 159 4.93 2.28 -12.50
C GLN A 159 3.69 2.31 -11.59
N PRO A 160 3.70 1.54 -10.49
CA PRO A 160 2.58 1.52 -9.56
C PRO A 160 2.57 2.74 -8.65
N VAL A 161 1.39 3.28 -8.41
CA VAL A 161 1.12 4.24 -7.33
C VAL A 161 0.02 3.70 -6.44
N SER A 162 0.29 3.53 -5.17
CA SER A 162 -0.70 3.08 -4.20
C SER A 162 -1.71 4.19 -3.89
N LEU A 163 -3.01 3.90 -4.06
CA LEU A 163 -4.09 4.86 -3.77
C LEU A 163 -4.39 4.98 -2.28
N CYS A 164 -4.34 3.90 -1.56
CA CYS A 164 -4.57 3.86 -0.12
C CYS A 164 -3.97 2.59 0.46
N ARG A 165 -3.67 2.64 1.75
CA ARG A 165 -3.18 1.53 2.55
C ARG A 165 -4.00 1.41 3.82
N PRO A 166 -5.22 0.85 3.72
CA PRO A 166 -6.17 0.90 4.83
C PRO A 166 -5.79 0.03 6.01
N GLN A 167 -4.89 -0.93 5.82
CA GLN A 167 -4.52 -1.92 6.85
C GLN A 167 -3.11 -1.70 7.45
N ILE A 168 -2.49 -0.54 7.16
CA ILE A 168 -1.18 -0.22 7.75
C ILE A 168 -1.26 -0.23 9.28
N PHE A 169 -0.35 -0.99 9.90
CA PHE A 169 -0.22 -1.09 11.34
C PHE A 169 -1.51 -1.48 12.05
N ALA A 170 -2.40 -2.21 11.37
CA ALA A 170 -3.68 -2.63 11.96
C ALA A 170 -3.44 -3.54 13.18
N ARG A 171 -4.14 -3.23 14.28
CA ARG A 171 -4.09 -4.00 15.52
C ARG A 171 -5.48 -4.55 15.78
N TYR A 172 -5.69 -5.78 15.37
CA TYR A 172 -6.94 -6.50 15.63
C TYR A 172 -6.93 -7.04 17.05
N ASP A 173 -6.98 -6.12 18.03
CA ASP A 173 -7.05 -6.47 19.45
C ASP A 173 -8.50 -6.83 19.81
N GLY A 174 -8.70 -7.96 20.49
CA GLY A 174 -10.03 -8.38 20.96
C GLY A 174 -10.32 -9.84 20.71
N LEU A 175 -11.38 -10.35 21.37
CA LEU A 175 -11.76 -11.76 21.30
C LEU A 175 -12.28 -12.13 19.89
N LEU A 176 -13.07 -11.27 19.27
CA LEU A 176 -13.66 -11.53 17.97
C LEU A 176 -12.62 -11.54 16.82
N PRO A 177 -11.71 -10.53 16.70
CA PRO A 177 -10.60 -10.60 15.76
C PRO A 177 -9.69 -11.81 16.01
N TRP A 178 -9.45 -12.16 17.27
CA TRP A 178 -8.66 -13.35 17.61
C TRP A 178 -9.30 -14.64 17.10
N ILE A 179 -10.60 -14.83 17.31
CA ILE A 179 -11.33 -15.97 16.72
C ILE A 179 -11.30 -15.90 15.19
N GLY A 180 -11.53 -14.72 14.62
CA GLY A 180 -11.49 -14.50 13.17
C GLY A 180 -10.14 -14.81 12.54
N SER A 181 -9.03 -14.61 13.26
CA SER A 181 -7.68 -14.87 12.75
C SER A 181 -7.37 -16.35 12.51
N PHE A 182 -8.11 -17.29 13.12
CA PHE A 182 -8.00 -18.71 12.80
C PHE A 182 -8.53 -19.06 11.41
N VAL A 183 -9.51 -18.29 10.93
CA VAL A 183 -10.11 -18.46 9.59
C VAL A 183 -9.46 -17.48 8.59
N PHE A 184 -9.14 -16.28 9.05
CA PHE A 184 -8.50 -15.20 8.30
C PHE A 184 -7.24 -14.73 9.02
N PRO A 185 -6.11 -15.39 8.77
CA PRO A 185 -4.83 -15.03 9.39
C PRO A 185 -4.40 -13.57 9.16
N GLN A 186 -4.97 -12.91 8.11
CA GLN A 186 -4.78 -11.49 7.83
C GLN A 186 -5.28 -10.57 8.96
N LEU A 187 -6.24 -11.03 9.74
CA LEU A 187 -6.78 -10.31 10.92
C LEU A 187 -5.87 -10.44 12.15
N GLY A 188 -4.62 -10.88 11.94
CA GLY A 188 -3.61 -10.90 12.97
C GLY A 188 -3.14 -9.50 13.32
N LYS A 189 -2.67 -9.35 14.56
CA LYS A 189 -2.09 -8.10 15.06
C LYS A 189 -0.83 -7.73 14.27
N PHE A 190 -0.68 -6.44 13.92
CA PHE A 190 0.59 -5.91 13.47
C PHE A 190 1.61 -5.98 14.61
N ASP A 191 2.60 -6.85 14.46
CA ASP A 191 3.61 -7.14 15.46
C ASP A 191 5.01 -7.27 14.83
N GLU A 192 6.01 -7.61 15.62
CA GLU A 192 7.40 -7.82 15.16
C GLU A 192 7.53 -8.94 14.15
N GLU A 193 6.65 -9.93 14.22
CA GLU A 193 6.62 -11.07 13.32
C GLU A 193 5.71 -10.82 12.13
N PHE A 194 5.98 -11.55 11.05
CA PHE A 194 5.13 -11.53 9.87
C PHE A 194 4.11 -12.67 9.95
N ALA A 195 2.88 -12.39 9.55
CA ALA A 195 1.79 -13.39 9.51
C ALA A 195 1.97 -14.46 8.42
N GLY A 196 3.15 -14.54 7.81
CA GLY A 196 3.47 -15.40 6.67
C GLY A 196 3.13 -14.77 5.31
N ALA A 197 3.88 -15.14 4.30
CA ALA A 197 3.77 -14.54 2.97
C ALA A 197 2.42 -14.82 2.31
N ALA A 198 1.92 -16.07 2.40
CA ALA A 198 0.64 -16.45 1.84
C ALA A 198 -0.52 -15.61 2.40
N THR A 199 -0.46 -15.27 3.68
CA THR A 199 -1.45 -14.45 4.36
C THR A 199 -1.34 -12.98 3.94
N SER A 200 -0.14 -12.43 4.03
CA SER A 200 0.12 -11.00 3.78
C SER A 200 -0.06 -10.60 2.31
N ALA A 201 0.11 -11.54 1.37
CA ALA A 201 0.00 -11.30 -0.06
C ALA A 201 -1.29 -11.85 -0.70
N TRP A 202 -2.19 -12.44 0.09
CA TRP A 202 -3.37 -13.15 -0.46
C TRP A 202 -4.25 -12.28 -1.35
N SER A 203 -4.55 -11.05 -0.95
CA SER A 203 -5.42 -10.14 -1.71
C SER A 203 -4.81 -9.70 -3.05
N ALA A 204 -3.47 -9.64 -3.15
CA ALA A 204 -2.75 -9.25 -4.35
C ALA A 204 -2.25 -10.45 -5.18
N ARG A 205 -2.44 -11.70 -4.75
CA ARG A 205 -1.80 -12.90 -5.29
C ARG A 205 -1.88 -13.05 -6.82
N HIS A 206 -2.99 -12.65 -7.43
CA HIS A 206 -3.16 -12.75 -8.88
C HIS A 206 -2.34 -11.69 -9.60
N LEU A 207 -2.40 -10.47 -9.11
CA LEU A 207 -1.61 -9.35 -9.65
C LEU A 207 -0.11 -9.59 -9.44
N ASP A 208 0.28 -10.02 -8.23
CA ASP A 208 1.67 -10.33 -7.88
C ASP A 208 2.25 -11.43 -8.79
N ARG A 209 1.52 -12.54 -9.02
CA ARG A 209 1.96 -13.59 -9.93
C ARG A 209 2.12 -13.09 -11.36
N ARG A 210 1.15 -12.32 -11.83
CA ARG A 210 1.18 -11.77 -13.18
C ARG A 210 2.35 -10.82 -13.41
N LEU A 211 2.61 -9.91 -12.46
CA LEU A 211 3.57 -8.83 -12.66
C LEU A 211 4.99 -9.15 -12.16
N LEU A 212 5.15 -10.07 -11.20
CA LEU A 212 6.46 -10.42 -10.64
C LEU A 212 7.06 -11.71 -11.20
N SER A 213 6.31 -12.52 -11.97
CA SER A 213 6.81 -13.74 -12.60
C SER A 213 8.09 -13.56 -13.44
N PRO A 214 8.31 -12.41 -14.12
CA PRO A 214 9.54 -12.22 -14.89
C PRO A 214 10.79 -12.03 -14.03
N LEU A 215 10.64 -11.75 -12.73
CA LEU A 215 11.77 -11.43 -11.86
C LEU A 215 12.39 -12.68 -11.26
N GLY A 216 13.65 -12.95 -11.64
CA GLY A 216 14.44 -14.02 -11.03
C GLY A 216 14.88 -13.71 -9.61
N ARG A 217 15.29 -14.74 -8.86
CA ARG A 217 15.72 -14.69 -7.46
C ARG A 217 16.76 -13.59 -7.19
N SER A 218 17.77 -13.47 -8.03
CA SER A 218 18.82 -12.45 -7.85
C SER A 218 18.28 -11.00 -7.88
N THR A 219 17.24 -10.75 -8.66
CA THR A 219 16.56 -9.46 -8.68
C THR A 219 15.84 -9.20 -7.36
N TRP A 220 15.12 -10.20 -6.84
CA TRP A 220 14.46 -10.10 -5.54
C TRP A 220 15.46 -9.82 -4.41
N ASP A 221 16.59 -10.53 -4.38
CA ASP A 221 17.64 -10.33 -3.39
C ASP A 221 18.24 -8.92 -3.47
N SER A 222 18.52 -8.44 -4.68
CA SER A 222 19.07 -7.09 -4.91
C SER A 222 18.11 -5.99 -4.48
N VAL A 223 16.85 -6.09 -4.87
CA VAL A 223 15.81 -5.12 -4.52
C VAL A 223 15.59 -5.09 -3.01
N THR A 224 15.59 -6.26 -2.37
CA THR A 224 15.45 -6.38 -0.91
C THR A 224 16.63 -5.73 -0.19
N ALA A 225 17.85 -6.01 -0.62
CA ALA A 225 19.06 -5.45 -0.03
C ALA A 225 19.08 -3.90 -0.14
N VAL A 226 18.75 -3.36 -1.32
CA VAL A 226 18.64 -1.90 -1.53
C VAL A 226 17.55 -1.29 -0.66
N THR A 227 16.38 -1.93 -0.56
CA THR A 227 15.29 -1.44 0.28
C THR A 227 15.69 -1.40 1.75
N LEU A 228 16.30 -2.48 2.25
CA LEU A 228 16.79 -2.57 3.64
C LEU A 228 17.85 -1.52 3.95
N SER A 229 18.80 -1.29 3.04
CA SER A 229 19.86 -0.28 3.25
C SER A 229 19.31 1.14 3.45
N ARG A 230 18.13 1.43 2.92
CA ARG A 230 17.42 2.71 3.03
C ARG A 230 16.51 2.82 4.25
N LEU A 231 16.12 1.71 4.85
CA LEU A 231 15.28 1.67 6.06
C LEU A 231 16.12 1.79 7.34
N THR A 232 16.92 2.84 7.44
CA THR A 232 17.78 3.09 8.61
C THR A 232 16.97 3.39 9.87
N ASP A 233 17.60 3.28 11.02
CA ASP A 233 16.99 3.66 12.31
C ASP A 233 16.50 5.10 12.32
N SER A 234 17.26 6.01 11.71
CA SER A 234 16.88 7.42 11.60
C SER A 234 15.62 7.62 10.74
N VAL A 235 15.48 6.88 9.63
CA VAL A 235 14.27 6.89 8.79
C VAL A 235 13.07 6.36 9.57
N ILE A 236 13.23 5.26 10.31
CA ILE A 236 12.16 4.69 11.11
C ILE A 236 11.72 5.65 12.23
N VAL A 237 12.65 6.17 13.01
CA VAL A 237 12.35 7.10 14.11
C VAL A 237 11.76 8.41 13.54
N GLY A 238 12.40 9.01 12.55
CA GLY A 238 11.93 10.26 11.94
C GLY A 238 10.53 10.18 11.36
N ALA A 239 10.13 9.01 10.84
CA ALA A 239 8.78 8.83 10.36
C ALA A 239 7.75 8.64 11.50
N VAL A 240 8.11 7.97 12.61
CA VAL A 240 7.22 7.85 13.78
C VAL A 240 6.99 9.20 14.44
N THR A 241 7.98 10.10 14.42
CA THR A 241 7.83 11.47 14.98
C THR A 241 6.85 12.36 14.19
N GLN A 242 6.35 11.91 13.02
CA GLN A 242 5.25 12.59 12.31
C GLN A 242 3.88 12.41 13.00
N LEU A 243 3.79 11.48 13.97
CA LEU A 243 2.56 11.29 14.74
C LEU A 243 2.25 12.53 15.59
N PRO A 244 0.96 12.85 15.79
CA PRO A 244 0.56 13.86 16.77
C PRO A 244 1.15 13.56 18.16
N ALA A 245 1.50 14.61 18.91
CA ALA A 245 2.23 14.48 20.18
C ALA A 245 1.57 13.51 21.18
N SER A 246 0.25 13.51 21.28
CA SER A 246 -0.50 12.59 22.16
C SER A 246 -0.37 11.13 21.74
N VAL A 247 -0.41 10.86 20.42
CA VAL A 247 -0.27 9.50 19.87
C VAL A 247 1.18 9.04 19.95
N LEU A 248 2.12 9.95 19.67
CA LEU A 248 3.54 9.68 19.80
C LEU A 248 3.91 9.28 21.24
N ALA A 249 3.38 9.99 22.24
CA ALA A 249 3.60 9.68 23.64
C ALA A 249 3.04 8.32 24.07
N SER A 250 1.90 7.91 23.52
CA SER A 250 1.25 6.64 23.89
C SER A 250 1.71 5.43 23.10
N ALA A 251 2.01 5.59 21.81
CA ALA A 251 2.27 4.47 20.90
C ALA A 251 3.64 4.53 20.18
N GLY A 252 4.33 5.67 20.19
CA GLY A 252 5.53 5.90 19.39
C GLY A 252 6.69 4.97 19.70
N VAL A 253 6.93 4.67 20.97
CA VAL A 253 8.00 3.77 21.42
C VAL A 253 7.75 2.36 20.90
N GLU A 254 6.54 1.86 21.12
CA GLU A 254 6.13 0.51 20.71
C GLU A 254 6.17 0.35 19.20
N LEU A 255 5.60 1.30 18.45
CA LEU A 255 5.61 1.28 16.99
C LEU A 255 7.04 1.32 16.44
N THR A 256 7.92 2.12 17.02
CA THR A 256 9.34 2.17 16.64
C THR A 256 10.02 0.82 16.87
N ARG A 257 9.78 0.18 18.00
CA ARG A 257 10.33 -1.13 18.35
C ARG A 257 9.88 -2.20 17.36
N ILE A 258 8.58 -2.27 17.08
CA ILE A 258 8.00 -3.22 16.10
C ILE A 258 8.61 -3.00 14.71
N LEU A 259 8.67 -1.77 14.25
CA LEU A 259 9.20 -1.47 12.91
C LEU A 259 10.68 -1.83 12.75
N LYS A 260 11.50 -1.60 13.77
CA LYS A 260 12.92 -2.04 13.75
C LYS A 260 13.03 -3.55 13.70
N ALA A 261 12.28 -4.26 14.54
CA ALA A 261 12.26 -5.71 14.56
C ALA A 261 11.78 -6.31 13.22
N ARG A 262 10.74 -5.72 12.60
CA ARG A 262 10.27 -6.12 11.26
C ARG A 262 11.31 -5.87 10.19
N ARG A 263 11.99 -4.71 10.20
CA ARG A 263 13.10 -4.46 9.26
C ARG A 263 14.15 -5.57 9.34
N ASP A 264 14.55 -5.94 10.54
CA ASP A 264 15.61 -6.94 10.76
C ASP A 264 15.18 -8.33 10.29
N ARG A 265 13.88 -8.62 10.23
CA ARG A 265 13.28 -9.88 9.73
C ARG A 265 12.79 -9.82 8.29
N LEU A 266 12.82 -8.63 7.66
CA LEU A 266 12.19 -8.41 6.35
C LEU A 266 12.78 -9.29 5.24
N SER A 267 14.09 -9.52 5.25
CA SER A 267 14.75 -10.38 4.25
C SER A 267 14.18 -11.80 4.27
N ALA A 268 13.98 -12.39 5.46
CA ALA A 268 13.40 -13.73 5.59
C ALA A 268 11.92 -13.76 5.13
N ALA A 269 11.15 -12.71 5.44
CA ALA A 269 9.76 -12.60 4.99
C ALA A 269 9.64 -12.45 3.47
N VAL A 270 10.55 -11.71 2.84
CA VAL A 270 10.61 -11.57 1.38
C VAL A 270 11.05 -12.89 0.71
N ASP A 271 11.96 -13.62 1.33
CA ASP A 271 12.36 -14.95 0.87
C ASP A 271 11.18 -15.93 0.86
N GLU A 272 10.42 -15.98 1.94
CA GLU A 272 9.19 -16.77 2.03
C GLU A 272 8.17 -16.34 0.96
N TYR A 273 8.03 -15.02 0.72
CA TYR A 273 7.13 -14.47 -0.28
C TYR A 273 7.54 -14.89 -1.70
N TYR A 274 8.82 -14.81 -2.05
CA TYR A 274 9.34 -15.31 -3.32
C TYR A 274 9.00 -16.78 -3.53
N HIS A 275 9.32 -17.63 -2.56
CA HIS A 275 9.07 -19.07 -2.66
C HIS A 275 7.58 -19.39 -2.74
N TRP A 276 6.73 -18.64 -2.06
CA TRP A 276 5.28 -18.82 -2.16
C TRP A 276 4.75 -18.44 -3.55
N LEU A 277 5.18 -17.32 -4.13
CA LEU A 277 4.79 -16.91 -5.47
C LEU A 277 5.31 -17.88 -6.54
N ALA A 278 6.56 -18.29 -6.44
CA ALA A 278 7.23 -19.15 -7.41
C ALA A 278 6.61 -20.56 -7.56
N ARG A 279 5.71 -20.95 -6.66
CA ARG A 279 4.95 -22.21 -6.80
C ARG A 279 3.97 -22.20 -7.96
N THR A 280 3.56 -21.02 -8.41
CA THR A 280 2.59 -20.86 -9.51
C THR A 280 3.00 -19.65 -10.33
N VAL A 281 3.31 -19.87 -11.61
CA VAL A 281 3.71 -18.82 -12.56
C VAL A 281 2.53 -18.53 -13.48
N ASP A 282 2.23 -17.25 -13.70
CA ASP A 282 1.25 -16.77 -14.67
C ASP A 282 2.00 -16.08 -15.82
N ILE A 283 2.09 -16.75 -16.96
CA ILE A 283 2.77 -16.23 -18.16
C ILE A 283 1.70 -15.86 -19.17
N ARG A 284 1.66 -14.60 -19.58
CA ARG A 284 0.75 -14.09 -20.61
C ARG A 284 1.53 -13.31 -21.65
N GLY A 285 1.24 -13.60 -22.93
CA GLY A 285 1.70 -12.80 -24.06
C GLY A 285 0.73 -11.66 -24.39
N SER A 286 1.11 -10.84 -25.36
CA SER A 286 0.22 -9.85 -25.95
C SER A 286 -0.54 -10.42 -27.17
N ASP A 287 -1.57 -9.70 -27.66
CA ASP A 287 -2.29 -10.06 -28.88
C ASP A 287 -1.48 -9.81 -30.16
N ARG A 288 -0.29 -9.22 -30.04
CA ARG A 288 0.63 -9.00 -31.15
C ARG A 288 1.67 -10.09 -31.23
N GLN A 289 2.15 -10.33 -32.47
CA GLN A 289 3.23 -11.28 -32.70
C GLN A 289 4.50 -10.82 -31.97
N GLU A 290 4.99 -11.67 -31.11
CA GLU A 290 6.23 -11.49 -30.33
C GLU A 290 7.34 -12.32 -30.96
N TYR A 291 8.54 -11.72 -31.14
CA TYR A 291 9.72 -12.34 -31.75
C TYR A 291 10.80 -12.60 -30.70
#